data_18c1f410e9a816f2801072f43bde7506
#
_entry.id   18c1f410e9a816f2801072f43bde7506
#
_cell.length_a   1.000
_cell.length_b   1.000
_cell.length_c   1.000
_cell.angle_alpha   90.00
_cell.angle_beta   90.00
_cell.angle_gamma   90.00
#
_symmetry.space_group_name_H-M   'P 1'
#
loop_
_entity.id
_entity.type
_entity.pdbx_description
1 polymer ?
#
loop_
_entity_poly.entity_id
_entity_poly.type
_entity_poly.pdbx_seq_one_letter_code
_entity_poly.pdbx_strand_id
1 'polypeptide(L)'
;MDLNFINEWLSQLGLEGDLLTYAVLGIQSVLVIIAGYIIYQVTRLIINKTIHRMLRKAPERWYNSLVNSGFFKRCANLAPVLLINLFIPVVFVDDFEKWQGPLQTAVGIYLTWVITSILLALANVVSIAYEYSSKAKEVPITGVIQVAKLILVLMAIIISVAIVMNKSPMYLLSGFGAMTAILMVVFRDTLMGFVAGVQLATNRMVGIGDWIQVPDSDVDGTVQEVGLITVKVENWDKTTVYLPTYVLIHQSFKNWQGMINSGGRRIKRSLMLDLDSAQILDDDTLESLASSYFNESLDEWLNRHQIQNPVSNLTAFRCYVQDYVTSHEQIHEDMTLMVRLLEPTASGLPLEIYAFSKQTSWTDYEQVQSILFEYLYTIMGDFKLSYYQYFPKTQTIKKQPSEQQRETNDDENDQDSKDKDDQ
;
A
#
# COMPACT_ATOMS: atom_id res chain seq x y z
N MET A 1 -5.97 -29.54 59.92
CA MET A 1 -4.80 -30.25 60.48
C MET A 1 -4.50 -29.54 61.78
N ASP A 2 -4.88 -30.12 62.88
CA ASP A 2 -4.67 -29.46 64.16
C ASP A 2 -3.18 -29.42 64.49
N LEU A 3 -2.59 -28.24 64.28
CA LEU A 3 -1.18 -27.97 64.60
C LEU A 3 -0.96 -27.77 66.13
N ASN A 4 -2.00 -28.04 66.95
CA ASN A 4 -1.96 -27.99 68.39
C ASN A 4 -0.87 -28.88 69.00
N PHE A 5 -0.49 -29.95 68.30
CA PHE A 5 0.61 -30.82 68.69
C PHE A 5 1.96 -30.07 68.84
N ILE A 6 2.24 -29.08 67.95
CA ILE A 6 3.47 -28.30 68.04
C ILE A 6 3.44 -27.37 69.25
N ASN A 7 2.29 -26.78 69.54
CA ASN A 7 2.09 -25.97 70.75
C ASN A 7 2.28 -26.76 72.03
N GLU A 8 1.65 -27.97 72.15
CA GLU A 8 1.80 -28.86 73.31
C GLU A 8 3.24 -29.31 73.45
N TRP A 9 3.92 -29.70 72.40
CA TRP A 9 5.31 -30.16 72.46
C TRP A 9 6.28 -29.08 72.92
N LEU A 10 6.11 -27.81 72.40
CA LEU A 10 6.96 -26.68 72.80
C LEU A 10 6.67 -26.22 74.24
N SER A 11 5.42 -26.26 74.70
CA SER A 11 5.08 -25.96 76.12
C SER A 11 5.69 -26.95 77.09
N GLN A 12 5.79 -28.22 76.71
CA GLN A 12 6.49 -29.25 77.51
C GLN A 12 8.01 -29.00 77.60
N LEU A 13 8.60 -28.28 76.64
CA LEU A 13 10.00 -27.87 76.67
C LEU A 13 10.26 -26.60 77.50
N GLY A 14 9.22 -26.07 78.19
CA GLY A 14 9.33 -24.93 79.09
C GLY A 14 9.30 -23.56 78.40
N LEU A 15 8.81 -23.51 77.15
CA LEU A 15 8.61 -22.23 76.41
C LEU A 15 7.20 -21.69 76.74
N GLU A 16 7.14 -20.49 77.31
CA GLU A 16 5.87 -19.81 77.66
C GLU A 16 5.79 -18.40 77.06
N GLY A 17 4.57 -17.90 76.96
CA GLY A 17 4.30 -16.53 76.48
C GLY A 17 4.73 -16.24 75.01
N ASP A 18 5.22 -15.05 74.74
CA ASP A 18 5.59 -14.60 73.42
C ASP A 18 6.64 -15.49 72.76
N LEU A 19 7.56 -16.06 73.52
CA LEU A 19 8.60 -16.96 72.99
C LEU A 19 8.02 -18.26 72.43
N LEU A 20 6.98 -18.82 73.03
CA LEU A 20 6.24 -19.96 72.48
C LEU A 20 5.60 -19.59 71.11
N THR A 21 4.93 -18.46 71.06
CA THR A 21 4.23 -18.00 69.87
C THR A 21 5.17 -17.77 68.67
N TYR A 22 6.34 -17.12 68.89
CA TYR A 22 7.37 -16.96 67.86
C TYR A 22 8.02 -18.29 67.45
N ALA A 23 8.22 -19.21 68.38
CA ALA A 23 8.80 -20.54 68.10
C ALA A 23 7.84 -21.40 67.26
N VAL A 24 6.55 -21.37 67.54
CA VAL A 24 5.49 -22.05 66.74
C VAL A 24 5.44 -21.51 65.33
N LEU A 25 5.39 -20.19 65.19
CA LEU A 25 5.40 -19.56 63.89
C LEU A 25 6.64 -19.93 63.08
N GLY A 26 7.82 -19.89 63.68
CA GLY A 26 9.09 -20.28 63.07
C GLY A 26 9.07 -21.70 62.52
N ILE A 27 8.65 -22.68 63.41
CA ILE A 27 8.57 -24.08 63.01
C ILE A 27 7.55 -24.30 61.89
N GLN A 28 6.35 -23.73 62.02
CA GLN A 28 5.30 -23.83 60.97
C GLN A 28 5.78 -23.27 59.64
N SER A 29 6.42 -22.11 59.64
CA SER A 29 6.98 -21.50 58.44
C SER A 29 8.06 -22.38 57.79
N VAL A 30 8.96 -22.96 58.59
CA VAL A 30 9.99 -23.87 58.08
C VAL A 30 9.37 -25.15 57.53
N LEU A 31 8.34 -25.71 58.16
CA LEU A 31 7.63 -26.90 57.66
C LEU A 31 6.95 -26.62 56.30
N VAL A 32 6.32 -25.46 56.14
CA VAL A 32 5.71 -25.07 54.85
C VAL A 32 6.76 -24.93 53.77
N ILE A 33 7.93 -24.35 54.06
CA ILE A 33 9.04 -24.24 53.12
C ILE A 33 9.58 -25.61 52.72
N ILE A 34 9.79 -26.50 53.69
CA ILE A 34 10.24 -27.89 53.46
C ILE A 34 9.21 -28.65 52.60
N ALA A 35 7.93 -28.56 52.95
CA ALA A 35 6.84 -29.17 52.18
C ALA A 35 6.79 -28.63 50.77
N GLY A 36 6.94 -27.32 50.59
CA GLY A 36 7.04 -26.67 49.27
C GLY A 36 8.20 -27.20 48.44
N TYR A 37 9.37 -27.38 49.07
CA TYR A 37 10.54 -27.96 48.39
C TYR A 37 10.33 -29.42 47.99
N ILE A 38 9.74 -30.23 48.90
CA ILE A 38 9.41 -31.63 48.61
C ILE A 38 8.42 -31.72 47.44
N ILE A 39 7.36 -30.92 47.46
CA ILE A 39 6.36 -30.87 46.41
C ILE A 39 6.99 -30.42 45.06
N TYR A 40 7.90 -29.45 45.10
CA TYR A 40 8.66 -29.06 43.90
C TYR A 40 9.44 -30.25 43.31
N GLN A 41 10.18 -30.98 44.15
CA GLN A 41 10.96 -32.15 43.71
C GLN A 41 10.07 -33.27 43.16
N VAL A 42 8.97 -33.57 43.87
CA VAL A 42 8.00 -34.59 43.45
C VAL A 42 7.34 -34.18 42.14
N THR A 43 6.88 -32.94 42.01
CA THR A 43 6.28 -32.42 40.79
C THR A 43 7.26 -32.49 39.64
N ARG A 44 8.51 -32.09 39.84
CA ARG A 44 9.58 -32.18 38.85
C ARG A 44 9.85 -33.62 38.40
N LEU A 45 9.87 -34.57 39.31
CA LEU A 45 10.06 -36.00 39.01
C LEU A 45 8.88 -36.57 38.22
N ILE A 46 7.65 -36.26 38.62
CA ILE A 46 6.42 -36.68 37.95
C ILE A 46 6.40 -36.10 36.52
N ILE A 47 6.62 -34.80 36.40
CA ILE A 47 6.65 -34.11 35.11
C ILE A 47 7.70 -34.75 34.18
N ASN A 48 8.95 -34.92 34.65
CA ASN A 48 10.00 -35.52 33.84
C ASN A 48 9.64 -36.96 33.42
N LYS A 49 9.17 -37.80 34.35
CA LYS A 49 8.87 -39.21 34.09
C LYS A 49 7.66 -39.39 33.16
N THR A 50 6.59 -38.61 33.40
CA THR A 50 5.34 -38.73 32.65
C THR A 50 5.50 -38.14 31.23
N ILE A 51 6.18 -37.02 31.10
CA ILE A 51 6.36 -36.31 29.85
C ILE A 51 7.30 -37.08 28.92
N HIS A 52 8.43 -37.59 29.41
CA HIS A 52 9.28 -38.44 28.58
C HIS A 52 8.53 -39.67 28.05
N ARG A 53 7.55 -40.22 28.81
CA ARG A 53 6.72 -41.35 28.37
C ARG A 53 5.67 -40.94 27.32
N MET A 54 5.01 -39.80 27.53
CA MET A 54 3.98 -39.29 26.62
C MET A 54 4.54 -38.74 25.29
N LEU A 55 5.62 -37.97 25.37
CA LEU A 55 6.23 -37.34 24.23
C LEU A 55 7.09 -38.26 23.36
N ARG A 56 7.40 -39.48 23.78
CA ARG A 56 8.02 -40.51 22.92
C ARG A 56 7.20 -40.84 21.66
N LYS A 57 5.89 -40.53 21.67
CA LYS A 57 4.98 -40.71 20.53
C LYS A 57 4.77 -39.43 19.72
N ALA A 58 5.25 -38.26 20.17
CA ALA A 58 5.11 -37.01 19.49
C ALA A 58 6.23 -36.81 18.41
N PRO A 59 5.98 -36.03 17.37
CA PRO A 59 7.02 -35.67 16.42
C PRO A 59 8.22 -35.03 17.13
N GLU A 60 9.43 -35.42 16.77
CA GLU A 60 10.70 -35.03 17.39
C GLU A 60 10.86 -33.50 17.57
N ARG A 61 10.33 -32.73 16.61
CA ARG A 61 10.32 -31.26 16.66
C ARG A 61 9.63 -30.70 17.92
N TRP A 62 8.49 -31.25 18.31
CA TRP A 62 7.74 -30.79 19.50
C TRP A 62 8.41 -31.20 20.78
N TYR A 63 8.95 -32.41 20.85
CA TYR A 63 9.70 -32.89 21.99
C TYR A 63 10.90 -31.98 22.28
N ASN A 64 11.74 -31.73 21.26
CA ASN A 64 12.94 -30.89 21.41
C ASN A 64 12.58 -29.45 21.76
N SER A 65 11.53 -28.90 21.18
CA SER A 65 11.07 -27.53 21.48
C SER A 65 10.61 -27.38 22.93
N LEU A 66 9.83 -28.34 23.47
CA LEU A 66 9.34 -28.32 24.85
C LEU A 66 10.47 -28.51 25.86
N VAL A 67 11.43 -29.38 25.60
CA VAL A 67 12.58 -29.62 26.49
C VAL A 67 13.53 -28.42 26.50
N ASN A 68 13.88 -27.90 25.30
CA ASN A 68 14.85 -26.80 25.20
C ASN A 68 14.30 -25.46 25.69
N SER A 69 12.97 -25.22 25.62
CA SER A 69 12.35 -24.00 26.15
C SER A 69 12.34 -23.91 27.68
N GLY A 70 12.62 -25.02 28.38
CA GLY A 70 12.53 -25.11 29.82
C GLY A 70 11.10 -25.02 30.38
N PHE A 71 10.09 -25.25 29.55
CA PHE A 71 8.67 -25.16 29.89
C PHE A 71 8.32 -26.00 31.11
N PHE A 72 8.76 -27.26 31.15
CA PHE A 72 8.45 -28.19 32.24
C PHE A 72 9.07 -27.80 33.59
N LYS A 73 10.30 -27.26 33.55
CA LYS A 73 10.97 -26.75 34.76
C LYS A 73 10.19 -25.57 35.37
N ARG A 74 9.63 -24.72 34.51
CA ARG A 74 8.84 -23.57 34.96
C ARG A 74 7.47 -23.98 35.47
N CYS A 75 6.82 -24.98 34.86
CA CYS A 75 5.57 -25.56 35.38
C CYS A 75 5.74 -26.18 36.75
N ALA A 76 6.88 -26.80 37.04
CA ALA A 76 7.15 -27.39 38.36
C ALA A 76 7.16 -26.36 39.52
N ASN A 77 7.50 -25.08 39.20
CA ASN A 77 7.50 -23.99 40.18
C ASN A 77 6.07 -23.58 40.63
N LEU A 78 5.03 -23.96 39.88
CA LEU A 78 3.65 -23.55 40.17
C LEU A 78 3.15 -24.25 41.46
N ALA A 79 3.45 -25.54 41.66
CA ALA A 79 2.96 -26.33 42.75
C ALA A 79 3.39 -25.80 44.14
N PRO A 80 4.68 -25.48 44.40
CA PRO A 80 5.09 -24.94 45.69
C PRO A 80 4.49 -23.57 45.99
N VAL A 81 4.31 -22.72 44.95
CA VAL A 81 3.72 -21.37 45.13
C VAL A 81 2.25 -21.48 45.54
N LEU A 82 1.50 -22.36 44.88
CA LEU A 82 0.09 -22.62 45.25
C LEU A 82 -0.02 -23.18 46.68
N LEU A 83 0.91 -24.04 47.05
CA LEU A 83 0.95 -24.57 48.44
C LEU A 83 1.22 -23.44 49.45
N ILE A 84 2.24 -22.61 49.22
CA ILE A 84 2.55 -21.49 50.11
C ILE A 84 1.34 -20.56 50.24
N ASN A 85 0.69 -20.23 49.14
CA ASN A 85 -0.50 -19.38 49.14
C ASN A 85 -1.66 -19.96 49.94
N LEU A 86 -1.84 -21.28 49.90
CA LEU A 86 -2.87 -21.98 50.64
C LEU A 86 -2.58 -22.01 52.16
N PHE A 87 -1.31 -22.10 52.56
CA PHE A 87 -0.92 -22.23 53.94
C PHE A 87 -0.71 -20.90 54.69
N ILE A 88 -0.56 -19.76 54.00
CA ILE A 88 -0.43 -18.44 54.64
C ILE A 88 -1.55 -18.18 55.68
N PRO A 89 -2.87 -18.33 55.37
CA PRO A 89 -3.92 -18.07 56.34
C PRO A 89 -3.98 -19.10 57.48
N VAL A 90 -3.31 -20.26 57.34
CA VAL A 90 -3.26 -21.31 58.37
C VAL A 90 -2.11 -21.09 59.32
N VAL A 91 -0.98 -20.56 58.84
CA VAL A 91 0.23 -20.35 59.62
C VAL A 91 0.22 -19.00 60.34
N PHE A 92 -0.29 -17.96 59.68
CA PHE A 92 -0.31 -16.61 60.23
C PHE A 92 -1.69 -16.31 60.83
N VAL A 93 -1.93 -16.82 62.04
CA VAL A 93 -3.18 -16.65 62.81
C VAL A 93 -2.91 -15.76 64.01
N ASP A 94 -3.93 -15.32 64.72
CA ASP A 94 -3.90 -14.51 65.93
C ASP A 94 -2.98 -13.28 65.83
N ASP A 95 -1.98 -13.17 66.68
CA ASP A 95 -1.06 -11.98 66.70
C ASP A 95 -0.32 -11.68 65.38
N PHE A 96 -0.25 -12.67 64.50
CA PHE A 96 0.42 -12.56 63.19
C PHE A 96 -0.53 -12.31 62.03
N GLU A 97 -1.83 -12.20 62.24
CA GLU A 97 -2.83 -11.96 61.19
C GLU A 97 -2.50 -10.74 60.32
N LYS A 98 -1.92 -9.68 60.92
CA LYS A 98 -1.47 -8.50 60.23
C LYS A 98 -0.49 -8.75 59.08
N TRP A 99 0.22 -9.89 59.08
CA TRP A 99 1.17 -10.26 58.05
C TRP A 99 0.55 -11.06 56.91
N GLN A 100 -0.67 -11.58 57.06
CA GLN A 100 -1.35 -12.35 56.00
C GLN A 100 -1.49 -11.53 54.70
N GLY A 101 -2.00 -10.30 54.79
CA GLY A 101 -2.21 -9.44 53.64
C GLY A 101 -0.93 -9.16 52.83
N PRO A 102 0.13 -8.64 53.48
CA PRO A 102 1.41 -8.42 52.80
C PRO A 102 2.03 -9.68 52.17
N LEU A 103 1.95 -10.84 52.90
CA LEU A 103 2.46 -12.11 52.41
C LEU A 103 1.65 -12.65 51.21
N GLN A 104 0.32 -12.60 51.29
CA GLN A 104 -0.56 -12.99 50.18
C GLN A 104 -0.30 -12.11 48.96
N THR A 105 -0.10 -10.79 49.14
CA THR A 105 0.28 -9.86 48.07
C THR A 105 1.61 -10.28 47.45
N ALA A 106 2.64 -10.55 48.24
CA ALA A 106 3.96 -10.98 47.76
C ALA A 106 3.89 -12.30 46.98
N VAL A 107 3.15 -13.30 47.53
CA VAL A 107 2.96 -14.59 46.84
C VAL A 107 2.10 -14.44 45.59
N GLY A 108 1.09 -13.58 45.60
CA GLY A 108 0.28 -13.28 44.44
C GLY A 108 1.09 -12.68 43.29
N ILE A 109 2.00 -11.76 43.62
CA ILE A 109 2.95 -11.18 42.62
C ILE A 109 3.87 -12.30 42.12
N TYR A 110 4.45 -13.10 43.01
CA TYR A 110 5.33 -14.20 42.62
C TYR A 110 4.60 -15.21 41.71
N LEU A 111 3.37 -15.58 42.06
CA LEU A 111 2.51 -16.45 41.25
C LEU A 111 2.27 -15.89 39.85
N THR A 112 2.00 -14.58 39.74
CA THR A 112 1.83 -13.89 38.47
C THR A 112 3.08 -14.05 37.59
N TRP A 113 4.28 -13.84 38.14
CA TRP A 113 5.54 -14.01 37.44
C TRP A 113 5.86 -15.47 37.09
N VAL A 114 5.48 -16.44 37.91
CA VAL A 114 5.60 -17.87 37.61
C VAL A 114 4.70 -18.23 36.42
N ILE A 115 3.43 -17.82 36.43
CA ILE A 115 2.50 -18.04 35.30
C ILE A 115 3.04 -17.37 34.04
N THR A 116 3.47 -16.12 34.15
CA THR A 116 4.05 -15.39 32.99
C THR A 116 5.29 -16.12 32.45
N SER A 117 6.16 -16.63 33.32
CA SER A 117 7.33 -17.40 32.89
C SER A 117 6.97 -18.68 32.13
N ILE A 118 5.86 -19.34 32.51
CA ILE A 118 5.32 -20.51 31.80
C ILE A 118 4.81 -20.11 30.41
N LEU A 119 4.06 -18.99 30.32
CA LEU A 119 3.55 -18.47 29.03
C LEU A 119 4.69 -18.01 28.09
N LEU A 120 5.73 -17.39 28.66
CA LEU A 120 6.94 -17.04 27.90
C LEU A 120 7.68 -18.28 27.37
N ALA A 121 7.74 -19.36 28.21
CA ALA A 121 8.31 -20.63 27.74
C ALA A 121 7.46 -21.26 26.65
N LEU A 122 6.14 -21.18 26.74
CA LEU A 122 5.23 -21.65 25.69
C LEU A 122 5.43 -20.87 24.38
N ALA A 123 5.58 -19.55 24.45
CA ALA A 123 5.93 -18.74 23.29
C ALA A 123 7.28 -19.15 22.67
N ASN A 124 8.27 -19.53 23.50
CA ASN A 124 9.53 -20.09 23.00
C ASN A 124 9.34 -21.45 22.33
N VAL A 125 8.48 -22.31 22.87
CA VAL A 125 8.13 -23.62 22.25
C VAL A 125 7.60 -23.39 20.83
N VAL A 126 6.68 -22.42 20.67
CA VAL A 126 6.11 -22.09 19.38
C VAL A 126 7.19 -21.58 18.42
N SER A 127 8.10 -20.71 18.89
CA SER A 127 9.22 -20.20 18.11
C SER A 127 10.11 -21.32 17.57
N ILE A 128 10.59 -22.18 18.48
CA ILE A 128 11.49 -23.27 18.16
C ILE A 128 10.78 -24.31 17.24
N ALA A 129 9.52 -24.65 17.53
CA ALA A 129 8.76 -25.58 16.71
C ALA A 129 8.51 -25.05 15.28
N TYR A 130 8.38 -23.73 15.12
CA TYR A 130 8.23 -23.09 13.81
C TYR A 130 9.54 -23.10 13.01
N GLU A 131 10.69 -22.92 13.66
CA GLU A 131 12.01 -22.98 12.99
C GLU A 131 12.27 -24.31 12.28
N TYR A 132 11.65 -25.41 12.77
CA TYR A 132 11.69 -26.72 12.09
C TYR A 132 10.72 -26.83 10.89
N SER A 133 9.94 -25.80 10.57
CA SER A 133 9.03 -25.80 9.44
C SER A 133 9.72 -25.31 8.17
N SER A 134 9.38 -25.89 7.01
CA SER A 134 9.86 -25.42 5.70
C SER A 134 9.48 -23.96 5.41
N LYS A 135 8.38 -23.48 5.98
CA LYS A 135 7.89 -22.10 5.83
C LYS A 135 8.68 -21.07 6.64
N ALA A 136 9.54 -21.49 7.57
CA ALA A 136 10.33 -20.57 8.39
C ALA A 136 11.32 -19.72 7.58
N LYS A 137 11.74 -20.20 6.41
CA LYS A 137 12.64 -19.50 5.48
C LYS A 137 11.92 -18.38 4.71
N GLU A 138 10.62 -18.49 4.51
CA GLU A 138 9.82 -17.55 3.72
C GLU A 138 9.24 -16.43 4.60
N VAL A 139 8.79 -16.76 5.81
CA VAL A 139 8.13 -15.79 6.71
C VAL A 139 8.72 -15.87 8.11
N PRO A 140 9.57 -14.93 8.54
CA PRO A 140 10.12 -14.89 9.89
C PRO A 140 9.05 -14.46 10.91
N ILE A 141 8.64 -15.36 11.82
CA ILE A 141 7.68 -15.06 12.89
C ILE A 141 8.32 -14.51 14.18
N THR A 142 9.65 -14.40 14.21
CA THR A 142 10.42 -13.99 15.40
C THR A 142 9.92 -12.66 15.98
N GLY A 143 9.64 -11.67 15.10
CA GLY A 143 9.10 -10.38 15.52
C GLY A 143 7.72 -10.48 16.18
N VAL A 144 6.82 -11.31 15.64
CA VAL A 144 5.47 -11.52 16.21
C VAL A 144 5.57 -12.15 17.60
N ILE A 145 6.45 -13.14 17.77
CA ILE A 145 6.66 -13.79 19.05
C ILE A 145 7.29 -12.84 20.09
N GLN A 146 8.21 -11.96 19.67
CA GLN A 146 8.78 -10.93 20.55
C GLN A 146 7.70 -9.96 21.04
N VAL A 147 6.81 -9.49 20.15
CA VAL A 147 5.68 -8.64 20.53
C VAL A 147 4.75 -9.36 21.50
N ALA A 148 4.41 -10.63 21.24
CA ALA A 148 3.58 -11.42 22.15
C ALA A 148 4.22 -11.56 23.54
N LYS A 149 5.53 -11.81 23.62
CA LYS A 149 6.27 -11.85 24.89
C LYS A 149 6.25 -10.51 25.62
N LEU A 150 6.41 -9.40 24.89
CA LEU A 150 6.32 -8.06 25.47
C LEU A 150 4.93 -7.80 26.07
N ILE A 151 3.86 -8.18 25.38
CA ILE A 151 2.48 -8.06 25.88
C ILE A 151 2.30 -8.88 27.15
N LEU A 152 2.80 -10.13 27.20
CA LEU A 152 2.71 -10.98 28.38
C LEU A 152 3.43 -10.35 29.58
N VAL A 153 4.60 -9.76 29.40
CA VAL A 153 5.35 -9.06 30.44
C VAL A 153 4.61 -7.82 30.92
N LEU A 154 4.07 -7.01 30.00
CA LEU A 154 3.27 -5.83 30.34
C LEU A 154 2.02 -6.20 31.15
N MET A 155 1.32 -7.27 30.76
CA MET A 155 0.18 -7.79 31.49
C MET A 155 0.58 -8.25 32.92
N ALA A 156 1.73 -8.93 33.08
CA ALA A 156 2.24 -9.33 34.40
C ALA A 156 2.53 -8.11 35.30
N ILE A 157 3.09 -7.05 34.74
CA ILE A 157 3.33 -5.78 35.46
C ILE A 157 1.99 -5.17 35.90
N ILE A 158 1.01 -5.06 34.99
CA ILE A 158 -0.31 -4.51 35.33
C ILE A 158 -1.00 -5.32 36.42
N ILE A 159 -0.98 -6.66 36.33
CA ILE A 159 -1.55 -7.54 37.34
C ILE A 159 -0.81 -7.38 38.67
N SER A 160 0.52 -7.29 38.64
CA SER A 160 1.31 -7.09 39.87
C SER A 160 0.98 -5.76 40.57
N VAL A 161 0.84 -4.67 39.80
CA VAL A 161 0.42 -3.37 40.32
C VAL A 161 -1.01 -3.43 40.86
N ALA A 162 -1.93 -4.11 40.17
CA ALA A 162 -3.31 -4.30 40.61
C ALA A 162 -3.39 -5.02 41.96
N ILE A 163 -2.57 -6.08 42.14
CA ILE A 163 -2.46 -6.80 43.39
C ILE A 163 -1.97 -5.89 44.52
N VAL A 164 -0.90 -5.08 44.27
CA VAL A 164 -0.37 -4.14 45.28
C VAL A 164 -1.41 -3.09 45.68
N MET A 165 -2.17 -2.57 44.67
CA MET A 165 -3.22 -1.57 44.91
C MET A 165 -4.52 -2.15 45.46
N ASN A 166 -4.62 -3.47 45.60
CA ASN A 166 -5.86 -4.17 45.94
C ASN A 166 -7.04 -3.77 45.04
N LYS A 167 -6.80 -3.64 43.74
CA LYS A 167 -7.79 -3.32 42.72
C LYS A 167 -7.85 -4.41 41.67
N SER A 168 -8.97 -4.49 40.94
CA SER A 168 -9.04 -5.41 39.80
C SER A 168 -8.10 -4.96 38.68
N PRO A 169 -7.42 -5.90 37.98
CA PRO A 169 -6.61 -5.56 36.83
C PRO A 169 -7.41 -4.81 35.73
N MET A 170 -8.72 -5.11 35.61
CA MET A 170 -9.61 -4.45 34.64
C MET A 170 -9.80 -2.96 34.94
N TYR A 171 -9.78 -2.56 36.21
CA TYR A 171 -9.83 -1.15 36.61
C TYR A 171 -8.65 -0.34 36.03
N LEU A 172 -7.43 -0.90 36.15
CA LEU A 172 -6.22 -0.28 35.57
C LEU A 172 -6.25 -0.30 34.07
N LEU A 173 -6.64 -1.41 33.44
CA LEU A 173 -6.75 -1.55 32.01
C LEU A 173 -7.76 -0.55 31.43
N SER A 174 -8.90 -0.32 32.09
CA SER A 174 -9.90 0.65 31.66
C SER A 174 -9.33 2.09 31.67
N GLY A 175 -8.61 2.46 32.74
CA GLY A 175 -7.97 3.77 32.84
C GLY A 175 -6.88 3.98 31.78
N PHE A 176 -5.98 3.02 31.63
CA PHE A 176 -4.96 3.07 30.59
C PHE A 176 -5.54 2.99 29.19
N GLY A 177 -6.61 2.20 29.00
CA GLY A 177 -7.30 2.10 27.71
C GLY A 177 -7.92 3.44 27.26
N ALA A 178 -8.59 4.13 28.17
CA ALA A 178 -9.14 5.46 27.90
C ALA A 178 -8.05 6.48 27.56
N MET A 179 -6.95 6.51 28.32
CA MET A 179 -5.81 7.38 28.04
C MET A 179 -5.16 7.05 26.69
N THR A 180 -4.98 5.77 26.40
CA THR A 180 -4.41 5.31 25.10
C THR A 180 -5.31 5.70 23.94
N ALA A 181 -6.63 5.59 24.09
CA ALA A 181 -7.57 6.02 23.04
C ALA A 181 -7.45 7.52 22.73
N ILE A 182 -7.34 8.34 23.78
CA ILE A 182 -7.13 9.79 23.60
C ILE A 182 -5.80 10.06 22.90
N LEU A 183 -4.70 9.43 23.34
CA LEU A 183 -3.39 9.58 22.72
C LEU A 183 -3.40 9.11 21.26
N MET A 184 -4.08 7.99 20.97
CA MET A 184 -4.19 7.47 19.60
C MET A 184 -4.90 8.47 18.67
N VAL A 185 -5.94 9.18 19.16
CA VAL A 185 -6.61 10.21 18.37
C VAL A 185 -5.68 11.40 18.13
N VAL A 186 -4.94 11.83 19.15
CA VAL A 186 -4.00 12.97 19.04
C VAL A 186 -2.85 12.67 18.08
N PHE A 187 -2.30 11.46 18.12
CA PHE A 187 -1.16 11.05 17.29
C PHE A 187 -1.54 10.31 16.02
N ARG A 188 -2.82 10.23 15.69
CA ARG A 188 -3.34 9.47 14.55
C ARG A 188 -2.57 9.76 13.25
N ASP A 189 -2.45 11.04 12.90
CA ASP A 189 -1.86 11.43 11.62
C ASP A 189 -0.35 11.16 11.59
N THR A 190 0.33 11.35 12.73
CA THR A 190 1.75 11.01 12.86
C THR A 190 1.99 9.50 12.72
N LEU A 191 1.15 8.68 13.36
CA LEU A 191 1.23 7.22 13.26
C LEU A 191 0.92 6.74 11.84
N MET A 192 -0.10 7.32 11.20
CA MET A 192 -0.41 7.00 9.80
C MET A 192 0.75 7.37 8.87
N GLY A 193 1.34 8.56 9.05
CA GLY A 193 2.51 8.98 8.30
C GLY A 193 3.71 8.03 8.49
N PHE A 194 3.98 7.64 9.72
CA PHE A 194 5.06 6.69 10.03
C PHE A 194 4.85 5.32 9.37
N VAL A 195 3.64 4.73 9.52
CA VAL A 195 3.31 3.43 8.90
C VAL A 195 3.42 3.52 7.39
N ALA A 196 2.89 4.60 6.79
CA ALA A 196 2.98 4.85 5.36
C ALA A 196 4.45 4.98 4.89
N GLY A 197 5.30 5.71 5.63
CA GLY A 197 6.72 5.83 5.31
C GLY A 197 7.45 4.50 5.32
N VAL A 198 7.17 3.65 6.32
CA VAL A 198 7.73 2.28 6.38
C VAL A 198 7.25 1.44 5.19
N GLN A 199 5.97 1.50 4.84
CA GLN A 199 5.41 0.76 3.69
C GLN A 199 6.02 1.24 2.37
N LEU A 200 6.14 2.56 2.19
CA LEU A 200 6.74 3.18 1.00
C LEU A 200 8.18 2.69 0.79
N ALA A 201 8.97 2.70 1.86
CA ALA A 201 10.36 2.26 1.84
C ALA A 201 10.48 0.74 1.62
N THR A 202 9.68 -0.06 2.31
CA THR A 202 9.74 -1.54 2.23
C THR A 202 9.32 -2.04 0.84
N ASN A 203 8.27 -1.43 0.26
CA ASN A 203 7.75 -1.81 -1.05
C ASN A 203 8.48 -1.11 -2.22
N ARG A 204 9.43 -0.24 -1.93
CA ARG A 204 10.18 0.54 -2.94
C ARG A 204 9.26 1.24 -3.94
N MET A 205 8.16 1.81 -3.45
CA MET A 205 7.16 2.46 -4.30
C MET A 205 7.67 3.78 -4.89
N VAL A 206 8.52 4.49 -4.15
CA VAL A 206 9.13 5.76 -4.53
C VAL A 206 10.57 5.79 -4.02
N GLY A 207 11.48 6.21 -4.88
CA GLY A 207 12.90 6.42 -4.58
C GLY A 207 13.33 7.86 -4.79
N ILE A 208 14.49 8.22 -4.23
CA ILE A 208 15.13 9.52 -4.51
C ILE A 208 15.54 9.54 -5.99
N GLY A 209 15.21 10.62 -6.69
CA GLY A 209 15.43 10.78 -8.13
C GLY A 209 14.27 10.31 -9.00
N ASP A 210 13.27 9.62 -8.45
CA ASP A 210 12.08 9.23 -9.21
C ASP A 210 11.27 10.46 -9.62
N TRP A 211 10.77 10.44 -10.84
CA TRP A 211 9.74 11.37 -11.27
C TRP A 211 8.36 10.83 -10.89
N ILE A 212 7.66 11.55 -10.03
CA ILE A 212 6.31 11.22 -9.59
C ILE A 212 5.30 12.31 -9.94
N GLN A 213 4.07 11.89 -10.17
CA GLN A 213 2.94 12.79 -10.42
C GLN A 213 1.77 12.39 -9.51
N VAL A 214 1.31 13.34 -8.68
CA VAL A 214 0.15 13.19 -7.78
C VAL A 214 -0.84 14.30 -8.10
N PRO A 215 -1.82 14.06 -8.98
CA PRO A 215 -2.68 15.11 -9.54
C PRO A 215 -3.45 15.90 -8.48
N ASP A 216 -3.95 15.22 -7.44
CA ASP A 216 -4.78 15.83 -6.39
C ASP A 216 -3.97 16.68 -5.40
N SER A 217 -2.64 16.67 -5.50
CA SER A 217 -1.73 17.38 -4.57
C SER A 217 -0.81 18.37 -5.28
N ASP A 218 -1.07 18.67 -6.57
CA ASP A 218 -0.26 19.55 -7.42
C ASP A 218 1.24 19.19 -7.42
N VAL A 219 1.52 17.88 -7.42
CA VAL A 219 2.87 17.33 -7.47
C VAL A 219 3.13 16.74 -8.84
N ASP A 220 4.10 17.30 -9.55
CA ASP A 220 4.65 16.77 -10.81
C ASP A 220 6.13 17.14 -10.89
N GLY A 221 6.99 16.23 -10.48
CA GLY A 221 8.42 16.54 -10.38
C GLY A 221 9.28 15.40 -9.85
N THR A 222 10.51 15.74 -9.48
CA THR A 222 11.52 14.78 -9.02
C THR A 222 11.59 14.71 -7.50
N VAL A 223 11.59 13.50 -6.97
CA VAL A 223 11.74 13.23 -5.53
C VAL A 223 13.16 13.57 -5.09
N GLN A 224 13.29 14.52 -4.17
CA GLN A 224 14.55 14.95 -3.60
C GLN A 224 14.93 14.19 -2.34
N GLU A 225 13.91 13.87 -1.53
CA GLU A 225 14.09 13.20 -0.24
C GLU A 225 12.86 12.37 0.10
N VAL A 226 13.09 11.19 0.67
CA VAL A 226 12.04 10.30 1.19
C VAL A 226 12.26 10.15 2.69
N GLY A 227 11.48 10.91 3.48
CA GLY A 227 11.46 10.81 4.94
C GLY A 227 10.41 9.82 5.43
N LEU A 228 10.37 9.59 6.75
CA LEU A 228 9.38 8.70 7.38
C LEU A 228 7.95 9.25 7.36
N ILE A 229 7.79 10.58 7.38
CA ILE A 229 6.48 11.25 7.50
C ILE A 229 6.18 12.07 6.26
N THR A 230 7.22 12.57 5.57
CA THR A 230 7.09 13.44 4.40
C THR A 230 8.02 13.03 3.29
N VAL A 231 7.58 13.24 2.04
CA VAL A 231 8.40 13.15 0.83
C VAL A 231 8.55 14.56 0.27
N LYS A 232 9.78 14.98 -0.02
CA LYS A 232 10.10 16.25 -0.64
C LYS A 232 10.23 16.08 -2.14
N VAL A 233 9.45 16.84 -2.91
CA VAL A 233 9.44 16.80 -4.37
C VAL A 233 9.77 18.19 -4.90
N GLU A 234 10.66 18.26 -5.89
CA GLU A 234 10.92 19.46 -6.68
C GLU A 234 10.12 19.36 -7.98
N ASN A 235 9.10 20.18 -8.11
CA ASN A 235 8.28 20.29 -9.32
C ASN A 235 9.09 20.88 -10.49
N TRP A 236 8.55 20.74 -11.69
CA TRP A 236 9.18 21.27 -12.92
C TRP A 236 9.31 22.79 -12.95
N ASP A 237 8.44 23.51 -12.27
CA ASP A 237 8.50 24.96 -12.08
C ASP A 237 9.50 25.40 -10.99
N LYS A 238 10.30 24.44 -10.44
CA LYS A 238 11.26 24.65 -9.37
C LYS A 238 10.67 24.93 -8.00
N THR A 239 9.35 24.83 -7.82
CA THR A 239 8.75 24.84 -6.50
C THR A 239 9.05 23.54 -5.75
N THR A 240 9.15 23.64 -4.44
CA THR A 240 9.33 22.47 -3.57
C THR A 240 8.03 22.16 -2.85
N VAL A 241 7.53 20.95 -3.02
CA VAL A 241 6.33 20.46 -2.34
C VAL A 241 6.73 19.41 -1.30
N TYR A 242 6.19 19.55 -0.08
CA TYR A 242 6.32 18.58 1.00
C TYR A 242 5.03 17.77 1.09
N LEU A 243 5.08 16.54 0.59
CA LEU A 243 3.95 15.64 0.52
C LEU A 243 3.97 14.68 1.71
N PRO A 244 2.92 14.63 2.56
CA PRO A 244 2.83 13.63 3.61
C PRO A 244 2.85 12.20 3.02
N THR A 245 3.63 11.29 3.63
CA THR A 245 3.81 9.91 3.10
C THR A 245 2.49 9.14 3.00
N TYR A 246 1.52 9.41 3.89
CA TYR A 246 0.22 8.75 3.86
C TYR A 246 -0.58 9.05 2.58
N VAL A 247 -0.35 10.21 1.93
CA VAL A 247 -1.01 10.58 0.66
C VAL A 247 -0.64 9.58 -0.43
N LEU A 248 0.65 9.20 -0.53
CA LEU A 248 1.14 8.23 -1.52
C LEU A 248 0.62 6.79 -1.30
N ILE A 249 0.10 6.48 -0.10
CA ILE A 249 -0.51 5.18 0.19
C ILE A 249 -2.03 5.20 -0.05
N HIS A 250 -2.68 6.35 0.16
CA HIS A 250 -4.14 6.46 0.07
C HIS A 250 -4.64 6.97 -1.27
N GLN A 251 -3.81 7.67 -2.02
CA GLN A 251 -4.15 8.20 -3.35
C GLN A 251 -3.35 7.47 -4.43
N SER A 252 -3.94 7.38 -5.62
CA SER A 252 -3.20 6.89 -6.78
C SER A 252 -2.21 7.94 -7.27
N PHE A 253 -0.99 7.55 -7.51
CA PHE A 253 0.03 8.39 -8.12
C PHE A 253 0.70 7.65 -9.28
N LYS A 254 1.32 8.40 -10.19
CA LYS A 254 2.14 7.84 -11.25
C LYS A 254 3.60 7.97 -10.86
N ASN A 255 4.33 6.85 -10.95
CA ASN A 255 5.78 6.85 -10.92
C ASN A 255 6.27 6.63 -12.36
N TRP A 256 6.94 7.64 -12.92
CA TRP A 256 7.43 7.62 -14.29
C TRP A 256 8.75 6.86 -14.45
N GLN A 257 9.34 6.37 -13.36
CA GLN A 257 10.58 5.58 -13.42
C GLN A 257 10.42 4.31 -14.26
N GLY A 258 9.22 3.71 -14.23
CA GLY A 258 8.90 2.57 -15.09
C GLY A 258 9.01 2.88 -16.58
N MET A 259 8.60 4.08 -17.01
CA MET A 259 8.75 4.57 -18.39
C MET A 259 10.23 4.78 -18.73
N ILE A 260 11.00 5.41 -17.84
CA ILE A 260 12.44 5.62 -18.05
C ILE A 260 13.15 4.26 -18.17
N ASN A 261 12.85 3.32 -17.29
CA ASN A 261 13.46 1.99 -17.28
C ASN A 261 13.08 1.14 -18.50
N SER A 262 11.89 1.34 -19.08
CA SER A 262 11.46 0.66 -20.31
C SER A 262 12.16 1.21 -21.55
N GLY A 263 12.79 2.39 -21.47
CA GLY A 263 13.44 3.07 -22.58
C GLY A 263 12.46 3.65 -23.60
N GLY A 264 11.13 3.61 -23.36
CA GLY A 264 10.12 4.04 -24.32
C GLY A 264 9.11 5.03 -23.74
N ARG A 265 9.01 6.22 -24.31
CA ARG A 265 8.00 7.21 -23.93
C ARG A 265 6.86 7.26 -24.95
N ARG A 266 5.63 7.04 -24.49
CA ARG A 266 4.46 6.91 -25.36
C ARG A 266 4.10 8.21 -26.06
N ILE A 267 3.99 8.15 -27.38
CA ILE A 267 3.32 9.14 -28.23
C ILE A 267 1.87 8.66 -28.42
N LYS A 268 0.91 9.48 -28.03
CA LYS A 268 -0.52 9.27 -28.29
C LYS A 268 -1.14 10.59 -28.70
N ARG A 269 -1.11 10.88 -29.99
CA ARG A 269 -1.55 12.16 -30.54
C ARG A 269 -2.28 11.93 -31.87
N SER A 270 -3.28 12.75 -32.19
CA SER A 270 -4.08 12.60 -33.37
C SER A 270 -3.90 13.80 -34.33
N LEU A 271 -3.89 13.50 -35.63
CA LEU A 271 -4.13 14.47 -36.70
C LEU A 271 -5.64 14.58 -36.88
N MET A 272 -6.17 15.79 -36.88
CA MET A 272 -7.61 16.04 -37.05
C MET A 272 -7.88 16.30 -38.55
N LEU A 273 -8.43 15.27 -39.21
CA LEU A 273 -8.72 15.33 -40.65
C LEU A 273 -10.11 15.95 -40.91
N ASP A 274 -10.24 16.72 -41.95
CA ASP A 274 -11.53 17.21 -42.45
C ASP A 274 -12.23 16.11 -43.23
N LEU A 275 -13.42 15.69 -42.77
CA LEU A 275 -14.21 14.68 -43.46
C LEU A 275 -14.70 15.11 -44.84
N ASP A 276 -14.88 16.40 -45.07
CA ASP A 276 -15.27 16.92 -46.39
C ASP A 276 -14.17 16.71 -47.44
N SER A 277 -12.92 16.48 -47.01
CA SER A 277 -11.79 16.15 -47.88
C SER A 277 -11.67 14.66 -48.21
N ALA A 278 -12.46 13.79 -47.53
CA ALA A 278 -12.41 12.35 -47.76
C ALA A 278 -13.00 11.99 -49.14
N GLN A 279 -12.21 11.30 -49.95
CA GLN A 279 -12.59 10.91 -51.30
C GLN A 279 -11.92 9.61 -51.74
N ILE A 280 -12.47 8.97 -52.76
CA ILE A 280 -11.81 7.86 -53.44
C ILE A 280 -10.79 8.45 -54.39
N LEU A 281 -9.58 7.90 -54.42
CA LEU A 281 -8.53 8.30 -55.32
C LEU A 281 -8.64 7.56 -56.68
N ASP A 282 -8.31 8.26 -57.75
CA ASP A 282 -8.14 7.69 -59.07
C ASP A 282 -6.82 6.94 -59.20
N ASP A 283 -6.73 6.00 -60.13
CA ASP A 283 -5.57 5.12 -60.30
C ASP A 283 -4.30 5.91 -60.60
N ASP A 284 -4.38 6.98 -61.41
CA ASP A 284 -3.22 7.85 -61.74
C ASP A 284 -2.65 8.51 -60.49
N THR A 285 -3.52 9.00 -59.61
CA THR A 285 -3.11 9.60 -58.33
C THR A 285 -2.51 8.55 -57.38
N LEU A 286 -3.11 7.36 -57.33
CA LEU A 286 -2.59 6.27 -56.52
C LEU A 286 -1.22 5.80 -56.99
N GLU A 287 -1.00 5.69 -58.32
CA GLU A 287 0.28 5.29 -58.88
C GLU A 287 1.36 6.35 -58.61
N SER A 288 1.00 7.62 -58.67
CA SER A 288 1.89 8.74 -58.31
C SER A 288 2.26 8.69 -56.84
N LEU A 289 1.31 8.44 -55.93
CA LEU A 289 1.57 8.29 -54.48
C LEU A 289 2.41 7.03 -54.18
N ALA A 290 2.10 5.90 -54.79
CA ALA A 290 2.84 4.66 -54.63
C ALA A 290 4.31 4.84 -55.00
N SER A 291 4.56 5.46 -56.15
CA SER A 291 5.92 5.76 -56.61
C SER A 291 6.65 6.78 -55.74
N SER A 292 5.99 7.90 -55.39
CA SER A 292 6.65 9.02 -54.71
C SER A 292 6.88 8.82 -53.22
N TYR A 293 5.94 8.16 -52.53
CA TYR A 293 5.96 8.02 -51.08
C TYR A 293 6.32 6.64 -50.57
N PHE A 294 6.06 5.60 -51.37
CA PHE A 294 6.35 4.21 -50.98
C PHE A 294 7.51 3.61 -51.78
N ASN A 295 7.91 4.24 -52.85
CA ASN A 295 8.96 3.77 -53.76
C ASN A 295 8.68 2.37 -54.33
N GLU A 296 7.41 2.06 -54.56
CA GLU A 296 6.86 0.81 -55.06
C GLU A 296 5.89 1.03 -56.19
N SER A 297 5.57 -0.01 -56.97
CA SER A 297 4.46 0.01 -57.90
C SER A 297 3.12 -0.05 -57.15
N LEU A 298 2.03 0.42 -57.80
CA LEU A 298 0.69 0.39 -57.19
C LEU A 298 0.29 -1.04 -56.76
N ASP A 299 0.54 -2.03 -57.60
CA ASP A 299 0.19 -3.43 -57.34
C ASP A 299 0.98 -3.99 -56.16
N GLU A 300 2.26 -3.69 -56.02
CA GLU A 300 3.10 -4.09 -54.91
C GLU A 300 2.59 -3.46 -53.58
N TRP A 301 2.29 -2.17 -53.61
CA TRP A 301 1.77 -1.44 -52.48
C TRP A 301 0.40 -1.99 -51.99
N LEU A 302 -0.55 -2.21 -52.93
CA LEU A 302 -1.85 -2.80 -52.64
C LEU A 302 -1.73 -4.19 -51.99
N ASN A 303 -0.85 -5.03 -52.57
CA ASN A 303 -0.61 -6.38 -52.05
C ASN A 303 0.04 -6.37 -50.64
N ARG A 304 1.03 -5.49 -50.45
CA ARG A 304 1.72 -5.36 -49.16
C ARG A 304 0.77 -4.94 -48.03
N HIS A 305 -0.13 -4.01 -48.30
CA HIS A 305 -1.11 -3.52 -47.34
C HIS A 305 -2.42 -4.33 -47.33
N GLN A 306 -2.56 -5.35 -48.20
CA GLN A 306 -3.77 -6.18 -48.34
C GLN A 306 -5.04 -5.31 -48.65
N ILE A 307 -4.92 -4.30 -49.48
CA ILE A 307 -5.96 -3.36 -49.82
C ILE A 307 -6.54 -3.70 -51.18
N GLN A 308 -7.86 -3.55 -51.33
CA GLN A 308 -8.57 -3.71 -52.60
C GLN A 308 -9.03 -2.37 -53.13
N ASN A 309 -8.94 -2.18 -54.44
CA ASN A 309 -9.58 -1.01 -55.11
C ASN A 309 -11.12 -1.07 -54.96
N PRO A 310 -11.81 0.07 -54.78
CA PRO A 310 -11.28 1.44 -54.78
C PRO A 310 -10.67 1.87 -53.44
N VAL A 311 -9.61 2.67 -53.50
CA VAL A 311 -8.84 3.12 -52.32
C VAL A 311 -9.21 4.56 -51.98
N SER A 312 -9.51 4.84 -50.73
CA SER A 312 -9.73 6.21 -50.25
C SER A 312 -8.40 6.87 -49.87
N ASN A 313 -8.36 8.19 -49.99
CA ASN A 313 -7.21 9.01 -49.56
C ASN A 313 -6.92 8.84 -48.06
N LEU A 314 -7.93 8.57 -47.22
CA LEU A 314 -7.77 8.22 -45.81
C LEU A 314 -6.98 6.94 -45.64
N THR A 315 -7.26 5.90 -46.44
CA THR A 315 -6.55 4.63 -46.44
C THR A 315 -5.10 4.82 -46.88
N ALA A 316 -4.87 5.51 -47.99
CA ALA A 316 -3.54 5.77 -48.51
C ALA A 316 -2.67 6.52 -47.49
N PHE A 317 -3.20 7.60 -46.92
CA PHE A 317 -2.49 8.39 -45.92
C PHE A 317 -2.23 7.61 -44.63
N ARG A 318 -3.22 6.87 -44.12
CA ARG A 318 -3.04 6.01 -42.91
C ARG A 318 -1.93 4.98 -43.12
N CYS A 319 -1.88 4.31 -44.26
CA CYS A 319 -0.83 3.34 -44.58
C CYS A 319 0.54 4.01 -44.63
N TYR A 320 0.61 5.17 -45.28
CA TYR A 320 1.85 5.95 -45.34
C TYR A 320 2.33 6.33 -43.93
N VAL A 321 1.46 6.90 -43.10
CA VAL A 321 1.80 7.28 -41.73
C VAL A 321 2.25 6.07 -40.91
N GLN A 322 1.60 4.91 -41.11
CA GLN A 322 2.00 3.66 -40.44
C GLN A 322 3.42 3.27 -40.86
N ASP A 323 3.74 3.25 -42.14
CA ASP A 323 5.05 2.89 -42.67
C ASP A 323 6.13 3.88 -42.22
N TYR A 324 5.84 5.18 -42.31
CA TYR A 324 6.75 6.23 -41.92
C TYR A 324 7.10 6.16 -40.42
N VAL A 325 6.10 5.99 -39.58
CA VAL A 325 6.32 5.88 -38.11
C VAL A 325 7.06 4.60 -37.78
N THR A 326 6.79 3.48 -38.45
CA THR A 326 7.47 2.19 -38.25
C THR A 326 8.94 2.28 -38.64
N SER A 327 9.28 2.96 -39.72
CA SER A 327 10.66 3.11 -40.19
C SER A 327 11.44 4.24 -39.53
N HIS A 328 10.79 5.04 -38.69
CA HIS A 328 11.41 6.22 -38.09
C HIS A 328 12.44 5.85 -37.02
N GLU A 329 13.69 6.29 -37.16
CA GLU A 329 14.84 5.92 -36.31
C GLU A 329 14.61 6.13 -34.82
N GLN A 330 13.87 7.18 -34.42
CA GLN A 330 13.61 7.55 -33.03
C GLN A 330 12.38 6.86 -32.41
N ILE A 331 11.72 5.96 -33.15
CA ILE A 331 10.55 5.20 -32.70
C ILE A 331 10.95 3.75 -32.41
N HIS A 332 10.39 3.17 -31.37
CA HIS A 332 10.60 1.77 -31.01
C HIS A 332 9.81 0.83 -31.94
N GLU A 333 10.52 -0.13 -32.53
CA GLU A 333 9.94 -1.19 -33.37
C GLU A 333 9.31 -2.31 -32.53
N ASP A 334 9.92 -2.62 -31.38
CA ASP A 334 9.50 -3.72 -30.50
C ASP A 334 8.32 -3.35 -29.56
N MET A 335 7.94 -2.09 -29.49
CA MET A 335 6.81 -1.64 -28.68
C MET A 335 5.56 -1.47 -29.55
N THR A 336 4.39 -1.44 -28.89
CA THR A 336 3.10 -1.28 -29.57
C THR A 336 3.11 -0.03 -30.46
N LEU A 337 2.89 -0.25 -31.75
CA LEU A 337 2.79 0.80 -32.77
C LEU A 337 1.52 0.59 -33.58
N MET A 338 0.71 1.62 -33.69
CA MET A 338 -0.49 1.60 -34.54
C MET A 338 -0.88 3.01 -34.99
N VAL A 339 -1.41 3.08 -36.21
CA VAL A 339 -2.06 4.29 -36.77
C VAL A 339 -3.49 3.91 -37.09
N ARG A 340 -4.45 4.57 -36.44
CA ARG A 340 -5.88 4.23 -36.53
C ARG A 340 -6.77 5.44 -36.62
N LEU A 341 -7.88 5.29 -37.32
CA LEU A 341 -8.98 6.25 -37.29
C LEU A 341 -9.82 6.02 -36.04
N LEU A 342 -10.15 7.06 -35.31
CA LEU A 342 -11.10 7.05 -34.20
C LEU A 342 -12.49 7.51 -34.69
N GLU A 343 -13.45 7.52 -33.77
CA GLU A 343 -14.78 8.06 -34.07
C GLU A 343 -14.72 9.54 -34.45
N PRO A 344 -15.46 9.97 -35.48
CA PRO A 344 -15.55 11.38 -35.86
C PRO A 344 -16.05 12.22 -34.67
N THR A 345 -15.44 13.40 -34.53
CA THR A 345 -15.79 14.39 -33.51
C THR A 345 -16.27 15.68 -34.14
N ALA A 346 -16.80 16.61 -33.33
CA ALA A 346 -17.09 17.98 -33.81
C ALA A 346 -15.85 18.72 -34.31
N SER A 347 -14.65 18.25 -33.97
CA SER A 347 -13.36 18.81 -34.40
C SER A 347 -12.70 18.01 -35.55
N GLY A 348 -13.47 17.23 -36.31
CA GLY A 348 -12.99 16.41 -37.41
C GLY A 348 -12.78 14.93 -37.07
N LEU A 349 -12.17 14.20 -38.01
CA LEU A 349 -11.86 12.79 -37.91
C LEU A 349 -10.43 12.61 -37.35
N PRO A 350 -10.27 12.05 -36.11
CA PRO A 350 -8.95 11.86 -35.56
C PRO A 350 -8.24 10.65 -36.19
N LEU A 351 -7.08 10.89 -36.79
CA LEU A 351 -6.10 9.84 -37.12
C LEU A 351 -5.09 9.74 -35.99
N GLU A 352 -5.27 8.79 -35.09
CA GLU A 352 -4.42 8.62 -33.92
C GLU A 352 -3.15 7.85 -34.27
N ILE A 353 -2.02 8.42 -33.88
CA ILE A 353 -0.71 7.78 -33.88
C ILE A 353 -0.42 7.34 -32.47
N TYR A 354 -0.26 6.04 -32.27
CA TYR A 354 0.12 5.42 -31.02
C TYR A 354 1.47 4.70 -31.20
N ALA A 355 2.52 5.25 -30.64
CA ALA A 355 3.87 4.75 -30.78
C ALA A 355 4.70 5.04 -29.51
N PHE A 356 5.93 4.55 -29.45
CA PHE A 356 6.85 4.84 -28.36
C PHE A 356 8.14 5.45 -28.92
N SER A 357 8.49 6.65 -28.44
CA SER A 357 9.77 7.28 -28.71
C SER A 357 10.89 6.61 -27.93
N LYS A 358 12.06 6.40 -28.53
CA LYS A 358 13.29 5.97 -27.87
C LYS A 358 13.86 7.03 -26.91
N GLN A 359 13.45 8.28 -27.07
CA GLN A 359 13.83 9.38 -26.19
C GLN A 359 12.84 9.49 -25.02
N THR A 360 13.35 9.34 -23.80
CA THR A 360 12.54 9.41 -22.57
C THR A 360 12.62 10.76 -21.88
N SER A 361 13.69 11.55 -22.13
CA SER A 361 13.82 12.91 -21.60
C SER A 361 12.73 13.81 -22.18
N TRP A 362 12.26 14.79 -21.42
CA TRP A 362 11.12 15.60 -21.86
C TRP A 362 11.43 16.40 -23.13
N THR A 363 12.55 17.10 -23.13
CA THR A 363 12.94 17.97 -24.25
C THR A 363 13.14 17.20 -25.55
N ASP A 364 13.86 16.09 -25.50
CA ASP A 364 14.16 15.28 -26.69
C ASP A 364 12.90 14.58 -27.23
N TYR A 365 12.04 14.11 -26.31
CA TYR A 365 10.74 13.52 -26.66
C TYR A 365 9.83 14.54 -27.37
N GLU A 366 9.74 15.79 -26.89
CA GLU A 366 8.94 16.82 -27.53
C GLU A 366 9.52 17.21 -28.91
N GLN A 367 10.84 17.19 -29.04
CA GLN A 367 11.48 17.40 -30.33
C GLN A 367 11.13 16.32 -31.34
N VAL A 368 11.18 15.03 -30.93
CA VAL A 368 10.77 13.91 -31.79
C VAL A 368 9.32 14.07 -32.23
N GLN A 369 8.41 14.38 -31.29
CA GLN A 369 7.02 14.61 -31.62
C GLN A 369 6.83 15.78 -32.59
N SER A 370 7.51 16.90 -32.36
CA SER A 370 7.39 18.10 -33.22
C SER A 370 7.80 17.79 -34.65
N ILE A 371 8.99 17.21 -34.84
CA ILE A 371 9.49 16.86 -36.19
C ILE A 371 8.53 15.89 -36.89
N LEU A 372 8.05 14.86 -36.18
CA LEU A 372 7.13 13.88 -36.72
C LEU A 372 5.83 14.53 -37.21
N PHE A 373 5.19 15.34 -36.36
CA PHE A 373 3.90 15.94 -36.70
C PHE A 373 4.02 17.10 -37.70
N GLU A 374 5.08 17.91 -37.65
CA GLU A 374 5.36 18.93 -38.65
C GLU A 374 5.44 18.34 -40.07
N TYR A 375 6.19 17.24 -40.18
CA TYR A 375 6.30 16.53 -41.45
C TYR A 375 4.94 16.01 -41.92
N LEU A 376 4.18 15.32 -41.07
CA LEU A 376 2.88 14.75 -41.43
C LEU A 376 1.85 15.83 -41.82
N TYR A 377 1.85 16.99 -41.17
CA TYR A 377 1.00 18.12 -41.58
C TYR A 377 1.39 18.66 -42.95
N THR A 378 2.67 18.67 -43.27
CA THR A 378 3.16 19.22 -44.53
C THR A 378 2.74 18.35 -45.71
N ILE A 379 2.84 17.03 -45.60
CA ILE A 379 2.56 16.10 -46.70
C ILE A 379 1.08 15.74 -46.85
N MET A 380 0.24 16.09 -45.90
CA MET A 380 -1.20 15.72 -45.90
C MET A 380 -1.92 16.19 -47.16
N GLY A 381 -1.55 17.36 -47.67
CA GLY A 381 -2.12 17.94 -48.92
C GLY A 381 -1.87 17.09 -50.15
N ASP A 382 -0.73 16.39 -50.25
CA ASP A 382 -0.38 15.54 -51.37
C ASP A 382 -1.31 14.32 -51.47
N PHE A 383 -1.85 13.89 -50.34
CA PHE A 383 -2.91 12.87 -50.26
C PHE A 383 -4.32 13.43 -50.45
N LYS A 384 -4.46 14.68 -50.92
CA LYS A 384 -5.74 15.37 -51.10
C LYS A 384 -6.57 15.42 -49.81
N LEU A 385 -5.90 15.43 -48.62
CA LEU A 385 -6.51 15.60 -47.34
C LEU A 385 -6.30 17.00 -46.80
N SER A 386 -7.26 17.50 -46.05
CA SER A 386 -7.22 18.78 -45.37
C SER A 386 -7.25 18.57 -43.85
N TYR A 387 -6.56 19.47 -43.14
CA TYR A 387 -6.65 19.53 -41.69
C TYR A 387 -7.94 20.26 -41.29
N TYR A 388 -8.68 19.69 -40.33
CA TYR A 388 -9.88 20.32 -39.80
C TYR A 388 -9.51 21.57 -39.00
N GLN A 389 -10.08 22.71 -39.38
CA GLN A 389 -9.99 23.97 -38.64
C GLN A 389 -11.41 24.49 -38.38
N TYR A 390 -11.67 24.91 -37.16
CA TYR A 390 -12.93 25.56 -36.84
C TYR A 390 -12.91 27.00 -37.38
N PHE A 391 -13.51 27.19 -38.56
CA PHE A 391 -13.86 28.53 -39.02
C PHE A 391 -15.33 28.80 -38.66
N PRO A 392 -15.63 29.83 -37.83
CA PRO A 392 -17.02 30.29 -37.71
C PRO A 392 -17.51 30.63 -39.09
N LYS A 393 -18.51 29.92 -39.64
CA LYS A 393 -19.17 30.27 -40.88
C LYS A 393 -19.69 31.69 -40.70
N THR A 394 -18.96 32.69 -41.21
CA THR A 394 -19.49 34.02 -41.36
C THR A 394 -20.64 33.88 -42.34
N GLN A 395 -21.88 33.90 -41.85
CA GLN A 395 -23.04 33.99 -42.74
C GLN A 395 -22.79 35.23 -43.57
N THR A 396 -22.48 35.04 -44.84
CA THR A 396 -22.56 36.10 -45.82
C THR A 396 -24.04 36.44 -45.89
N ILE A 397 -24.45 37.44 -45.07
CA ILE A 397 -25.76 38.05 -45.20
C ILE A 397 -25.75 38.59 -46.61
N LYS A 398 -26.41 37.85 -47.59
CA LYS A 398 -26.77 38.42 -48.85
C LYS A 398 -27.55 39.69 -48.50
N LYS A 399 -26.95 40.87 -48.67
CA LYS A 399 -27.68 42.12 -48.61
C LYS A 399 -28.82 41.96 -49.60
N GLN A 400 -30.05 41.83 -49.09
CA GLN A 400 -31.23 42.08 -49.95
C GLN A 400 -31.06 43.46 -50.54
N PRO A 401 -31.31 43.66 -51.86
CA PRO A 401 -31.26 44.95 -52.45
C PRO A 401 -32.17 45.88 -51.60
N SER A 402 -31.61 47.01 -51.21
CA SER A 402 -32.36 47.99 -50.41
C SER A 402 -33.59 48.40 -51.21
N GLU A 403 -34.73 48.63 -50.60
CA GLU A 403 -36.02 49.07 -51.18
C GLU A 403 -35.85 50.28 -52.08
N GLN A 404 -34.80 51.10 -51.91
CA GLN A 404 -34.46 52.24 -52.78
C GLN A 404 -34.07 51.86 -54.26
N GLN A 405 -33.70 50.62 -54.56
CA GLN A 405 -33.45 50.13 -55.89
C GLN A 405 -34.69 49.58 -56.62
N ARG A 406 -35.79 49.36 -55.84
CA ARG A 406 -37.08 49.00 -56.47
C ARG A 406 -37.88 50.22 -56.90
N GLU A 407 -37.80 51.34 -56.15
CA GLU A 407 -38.48 52.59 -56.56
C GLU A 407 -37.91 53.25 -57.83
N THR A 408 -36.60 53.10 -58.10
CA THR A 408 -36.00 53.64 -59.36
C THR A 408 -36.33 52.82 -60.59
N ASN A 409 -36.67 51.54 -60.49
CA ASN A 409 -37.06 50.72 -61.65
C ASN A 409 -38.54 50.76 -61.94
N ASP A 410 -39.39 51.16 -60.96
CA ASP A 410 -40.83 51.36 -61.23
C ASP A 410 -41.10 52.75 -61.84
N ASP A 411 -40.29 53.76 -61.57
CA ASP A 411 -40.38 55.11 -62.20
C ASP A 411 -39.91 55.17 -63.65
N GLU A 412 -38.95 54.31 -64.09
CA GLU A 412 -38.55 54.21 -65.48
C GLU A 412 -39.56 53.44 -66.33
N ASN A 413 -40.37 52.56 -65.83
CA ASN A 413 -41.42 51.82 -66.53
C ASN A 413 -42.75 52.62 -66.69
N ASP A 414 -43.00 53.64 -65.87
CA ASP A 414 -44.20 54.50 -65.99
C ASP A 414 -44.03 55.68 -66.91
N GLN A 415 -42.78 56.03 -67.27
CA GLN A 415 -42.54 57.07 -68.27
C GLN A 415 -42.62 56.55 -69.76
N ASP A 416 -42.33 55.23 -69.96
CA ASP A 416 -42.41 54.64 -71.34
C ASP A 416 -43.84 54.28 -71.78
N SER A 417 -44.82 54.34 -70.84
CA SER A 417 -46.23 54.04 -71.09
C SER A 417 -47.07 55.29 -71.43
N LYS A 418 -46.59 56.51 -71.19
CA LYS A 418 -47.31 57.78 -71.52
C LYS A 418 -47.03 58.39 -72.82
N ASP A 419 -45.98 57.95 -73.53
CA ASP A 419 -45.63 58.47 -74.88
C ASP A 419 -46.22 57.67 -76.02
N LYS A 420 -47.13 56.73 -75.84
CA LYS A 420 -47.76 55.90 -76.86
C LYS A 420 -49.26 56.20 -77.15
N ASP A 421 -49.86 57.17 -76.42
CA ASP A 421 -51.32 57.51 -76.63
C ASP A 421 -51.57 58.89 -77.30
N ASP A 422 -50.57 59.57 -77.78
CA ASP A 422 -50.70 60.79 -78.54
C ASP A 422 -50.00 60.72 -79.91
N GLN A 423 -50.44 59.76 -80.87
CA GLN A 423 -50.34 59.89 -82.28
C GLN A 423 -51.47 59.17 -83.04
#